data_45f939eb8ace17425832fae0d1ff5e3f
#
_entry.id   45f939eb8ace17425832fae0d1ff5e3f
#
_cell.length_a   1.000
_cell.length_b   1.000
_cell.length_c   1.000
_cell.angle_alpha   90.00
_cell.angle_beta   90.00
_cell.angle_gamma   90.00
#
_symmetry.space_group_name_H-M   'P 1'
#
loop_
_entity.id
_entity.type
_entity.pdbx_description
1 polymer ?
#
loop_
_entity_poly.entity_id
_entity_poly.type
_entity_poly.pdbx_seq_one_letter_code
_entity_poly.pdbx_strand_id
1 'polypeptide(L)'
;MRVEDLSTYEIIEKRQIPDINSVTYLCRHKKTGARVALVSNDDENKVFYIGFRTTPKDSTGVAHILEHSVLCGSKEFPVKDPFVELVKGSLNTFLNAMTYPDKTVYPVASCNDKDFQNLMHVYLDAVFYPNIYKNESIFRQEGWHYELEGDNEELKVNGVVYNEMKGAFSSPDDVLEREIMNSLYPHTTYGCESGGDPEAIPELTYEEFLNFHRKFYHPSNSYIYLYGNMDMAEKLTFIDEHYLSAYDALEVCLLYTSPSPRDGLLSR
;
A
#
# COMPACT_ATOMS: atom_id res chain seq x y z
N MET A 1 -20.32 2.90 20.74
CA MET A 1 -20.52 4.20 20.03
C MET A 1 -20.93 3.89 18.60
N ARG A 2 -21.73 4.71 17.94
CA ARG A 2 -22.08 4.46 16.53
C ARG A 2 -21.17 5.27 15.62
N VAL A 3 -21.00 4.85 14.37
CA VAL A 3 -20.20 5.57 13.36
C VAL A 3 -20.71 7.02 13.18
N GLU A 4 -22.04 7.20 13.25
CA GLU A 4 -22.68 8.51 13.13
C GLU A 4 -22.36 9.49 14.26
N ASP A 5 -21.90 8.99 15.39
CA ASP A 5 -21.57 9.81 16.57
C ASP A 5 -20.11 10.35 16.53
N LEU A 6 -19.30 9.90 15.56
CA LEU A 6 -17.90 10.31 15.39
C LEU A 6 -17.78 11.71 14.79
N SER A 7 -17.30 12.67 15.56
CA SER A 7 -17.17 14.06 15.10
C SER A 7 -16.03 14.28 14.08
N THR A 8 -15.04 13.40 14.04
CA THR A 8 -13.83 13.49 13.20
C THR A 8 -14.03 12.98 11.77
N TYR A 9 -15.14 12.26 11.55
CA TYR A 9 -15.51 11.77 10.22
C TYR A 9 -16.79 12.43 9.70
N GLU A 10 -16.84 12.62 8.40
CA GLU A 10 -18.02 12.98 7.64
C GLU A 10 -18.55 11.72 6.95
N ILE A 11 -19.81 11.39 7.15
CA ILE A 11 -20.48 10.32 6.41
C ILE A 11 -20.99 10.91 5.10
N ILE A 12 -20.39 10.47 3.99
CA ILE A 12 -20.79 10.89 2.64
C ILE A 12 -22.01 10.09 2.18
N GLU A 13 -22.02 8.80 2.50
CA GLU A 13 -23.08 7.90 2.11
C GLU A 13 -23.24 6.76 3.10
N LYS A 14 -24.49 6.32 3.31
CA LYS A 14 -24.85 5.12 4.06
C LYS A 14 -25.86 4.32 3.26
N ARG A 15 -25.59 3.03 3.06
CA ARG A 15 -26.50 2.12 2.35
C ARG A 15 -26.66 0.80 3.08
N GLN A 16 -27.86 0.22 3.00
CA GLN A 16 -28.06 -1.20 3.27
C GLN A 16 -27.90 -1.99 1.98
N ILE A 17 -27.18 -3.10 2.05
CA ILE A 17 -27.00 -4.04 0.94
C ILE A 17 -27.54 -5.40 1.38
N PRO A 18 -28.85 -5.68 1.14
CA PRO A 18 -29.49 -6.89 1.64
C PRO A 18 -28.88 -8.17 1.09
N ASP A 19 -28.38 -8.14 -0.14
CA ASP A 19 -27.79 -9.31 -0.83
C ASP A 19 -26.59 -9.91 -0.07
N ILE A 20 -25.88 -9.10 0.71
CA ILE A 20 -24.74 -9.51 1.54
C ILE A 20 -24.98 -9.22 3.03
N ASN A 21 -26.22 -9.00 3.44
CA ASN A 21 -26.60 -8.70 4.81
C ASN A 21 -25.72 -7.63 5.48
N SER A 22 -25.41 -6.54 4.77
CA SER A 22 -24.45 -5.55 5.22
C SER A 22 -25.01 -4.14 5.27
N VAL A 23 -24.48 -3.34 6.21
CA VAL A 23 -24.62 -1.88 6.21
C VAL A 23 -23.28 -1.28 5.80
N THR A 24 -23.31 -0.46 4.76
CA THR A 24 -22.08 0.18 4.24
C THR A 24 -22.09 1.67 4.55
N TYR A 25 -20.86 2.20 4.81
CA TYR A 25 -20.63 3.62 4.99
C TYR A 25 -19.46 4.05 4.08
N LEU A 26 -19.64 5.15 3.38
CA LEU A 26 -18.55 5.89 2.77
C LEU A 26 -18.30 7.13 3.61
N CYS A 27 -17.12 7.22 4.19
CA CYS A 27 -16.73 8.30 5.08
C CYS A 27 -15.49 9.03 4.57
N ARG A 28 -15.32 10.26 5.05
CA ARG A 28 -14.11 11.06 4.88
C ARG A 28 -13.63 11.55 6.23
N HIS A 29 -12.36 11.39 6.54
CA HIS A 29 -11.75 12.01 7.71
C HIS A 29 -11.63 13.52 7.49
N LYS A 30 -12.24 14.33 8.35
CA LYS A 30 -12.40 15.78 8.13
C LYS A 30 -11.08 16.54 8.06
N LYS A 31 -10.10 16.18 8.92
CA LYS A 31 -8.82 16.87 8.99
C LYS A 31 -7.92 16.56 7.80
N THR A 32 -7.81 15.29 7.41
CA THR A 32 -6.84 14.85 6.40
C THR A 32 -7.44 14.60 5.03
N GLY A 33 -8.75 14.42 4.94
CA GLY A 33 -9.41 14.01 3.71
C GLY A 33 -9.28 12.52 3.38
N ALA A 34 -8.71 11.69 4.28
CA ALA A 34 -8.61 10.24 4.11
C ALA A 34 -9.98 9.63 3.81
N ARG A 35 -10.04 8.74 2.82
CA ARG A 35 -11.28 8.08 2.39
C ARG A 35 -11.42 6.75 3.11
N VAL A 36 -12.60 6.50 3.65
CA VAL A 36 -12.87 5.30 4.43
C VAL A 36 -14.15 4.65 3.93
N ALA A 37 -14.09 3.37 3.62
CA ALA A 37 -15.24 2.54 3.32
C ALA A 37 -15.41 1.47 4.39
N LEU A 38 -16.62 1.35 4.93
CA LEU A 38 -16.97 0.35 5.94
C LEU A 38 -18.05 -0.57 5.39
N VAL A 39 -17.90 -1.87 5.65
CA VAL A 39 -18.90 -2.88 5.35
C VAL A 39 -19.16 -3.68 6.63
N SER A 40 -20.17 -3.26 7.39
CA SER A 40 -20.55 -3.87 8.66
C SER A 40 -21.56 -4.99 8.42
N ASN A 41 -21.24 -6.18 8.86
CA ASN A 41 -22.07 -7.38 8.79
C ASN A 41 -21.74 -8.36 9.93
N ASP A 42 -22.20 -9.60 9.84
CA ASP A 42 -22.01 -10.67 10.82
C ASP A 42 -20.88 -11.65 10.48
N ASP A 43 -20.07 -11.35 9.47
CA ASP A 43 -18.91 -12.18 9.11
C ASP A 43 -17.80 -12.04 10.15
N GLU A 44 -17.42 -13.16 10.76
CA GLU A 44 -16.35 -13.19 11.76
C GLU A 44 -14.96 -12.94 11.17
N ASN A 45 -14.76 -13.13 9.87
CA ASN A 45 -13.49 -12.85 9.20
C ASN A 45 -13.36 -11.35 8.89
N LYS A 46 -12.79 -10.63 9.83
CA LYS A 46 -12.59 -9.19 9.77
C LYS A 46 -11.46 -8.84 8.80
N VAL A 47 -11.68 -7.83 7.97
CA VAL A 47 -10.67 -7.35 7.01
C VAL A 47 -10.35 -5.88 7.29
N PHE A 48 -9.07 -5.56 7.35
CA PHE A 48 -8.52 -4.23 7.23
C PHE A 48 -7.71 -4.12 5.94
N TYR A 49 -7.84 -3.01 5.29
CA TYR A 49 -7.07 -2.69 4.10
C TYR A 49 -6.72 -1.21 4.12
N ILE A 50 -5.47 -0.89 3.85
CA ILE A 50 -5.06 0.46 3.52
C ILE A 50 -4.32 0.45 2.18
N GLY A 51 -4.68 1.38 1.30
CA GLY A 51 -4.07 1.52 0.00
C GLY A 51 -3.77 2.97 -0.32
N PHE A 52 -2.74 3.19 -1.11
CA PHE A 52 -2.33 4.49 -1.61
C PHE A 52 -2.30 4.46 -3.14
N ARG A 53 -2.65 5.57 -3.78
CA ARG A 53 -2.35 5.73 -5.20
C ARG A 53 -0.88 6.03 -5.35
N THR A 54 -0.16 5.08 -5.95
CA THR A 54 1.29 5.14 -6.19
C THR A 54 1.52 5.09 -7.68
N THR A 55 1.77 6.24 -8.29
CA THR A 55 1.93 6.38 -9.74
C THR A 55 3.40 6.62 -10.08
N PRO A 56 4.18 5.55 -10.37
CA PRO A 56 5.56 5.69 -10.79
C PRO A 56 5.66 6.45 -12.12
N LYS A 57 6.82 7.07 -12.36
CA LYS A 57 7.13 7.81 -13.58
C LYS A 57 8.09 7.06 -14.50
N ASP A 58 8.70 6.03 -13.96
CA ASP A 58 9.73 5.22 -14.58
C ASP A 58 9.63 3.77 -14.11
N SER A 59 10.49 2.92 -14.63
CA SER A 59 10.51 1.49 -14.34
C SER A 59 11.55 1.10 -13.26
N THR A 60 11.92 2.02 -12.36
CA THR A 60 12.86 1.73 -11.26
C THR A 60 12.28 0.85 -10.15
N GLY A 61 10.98 0.53 -10.21
CA GLY A 61 10.32 -0.31 -9.21
C GLY A 61 10.17 0.34 -7.84
N VAL A 62 10.25 1.67 -7.75
CA VAL A 62 10.22 2.42 -6.48
C VAL A 62 9.00 2.08 -5.63
N ALA A 63 7.82 1.86 -6.25
CA ALA A 63 6.60 1.50 -5.53
C ALA A 63 6.69 0.09 -4.92
N HIS A 64 7.24 -0.88 -5.64
CA HIS A 64 7.44 -2.26 -5.20
C HIS A 64 8.52 -2.35 -4.11
N ILE A 65 9.64 -1.67 -4.30
CA ILE A 65 10.70 -1.61 -3.28
C ILE A 65 10.18 -0.97 -1.98
N LEU A 66 9.31 0.05 -2.07
CA LEU A 66 8.66 0.63 -0.90
C LEU A 66 7.67 -0.33 -0.25
N GLU A 67 6.91 -1.08 -1.03
CA GLU A 67 5.99 -2.10 -0.50
C GLU A 67 6.71 -3.04 0.46
N HIS A 68 7.84 -3.61 0.03
CA HIS A 68 8.69 -4.47 0.87
C HIS A 68 9.27 -3.69 2.06
N SER A 69 9.87 -2.54 1.79
CA SER A 69 10.68 -1.78 2.74
C SER A 69 9.90 -1.23 3.93
N VAL A 70 8.65 -0.81 3.75
CA VAL A 70 7.83 -0.29 4.86
C VAL A 70 7.50 -1.37 5.88
N LEU A 71 7.49 -2.64 5.46
CA LEU A 71 7.27 -3.80 6.33
C LEU A 71 8.53 -4.29 7.08
N CYS A 72 9.69 -3.66 6.84
CA CYS A 72 10.96 -4.00 7.49
C CYS A 72 11.20 -3.25 8.81
N GLY A 73 10.13 -2.97 9.55
CA GLY A 73 10.15 -2.30 10.84
C GLY A 73 9.68 -0.86 10.80
N SER A 74 9.08 -0.44 11.92
CA SER A 74 8.44 0.86 12.05
C SER A 74 8.70 1.47 13.43
N LYS A 75 8.09 2.61 13.70
CA LYS A 75 8.32 3.41 14.92
C LYS A 75 7.98 2.62 16.19
N GLU A 76 6.80 2.00 16.24
CA GLU A 76 6.33 1.24 17.40
C GLU A 76 6.73 -0.24 17.34
N PHE A 77 7.01 -0.74 16.14
CA PHE A 77 7.44 -2.12 15.88
C PHE A 77 8.85 -2.15 15.25
N PRO A 78 9.91 -1.81 16.00
CA PRO A 78 11.27 -1.62 15.47
C PRO A 78 12.03 -2.93 15.24
N VAL A 79 11.34 -4.07 15.16
CA VAL A 79 11.93 -5.36 14.84
C VAL A 79 12.34 -5.41 13.37
N LYS A 80 13.34 -6.24 13.04
CA LYS A 80 13.91 -6.29 11.68
C LYS A 80 12.88 -6.69 10.61
N ASP A 81 11.97 -7.58 10.98
CA ASP A 81 10.99 -8.16 10.05
C ASP A 81 9.68 -8.49 10.79
N PRO A 82 8.88 -7.46 11.14
CA PRO A 82 7.61 -7.68 11.83
C PRO A 82 6.62 -8.49 10.99
N PHE A 83 6.71 -8.43 9.65
CA PHE A 83 5.86 -9.19 8.75
C PHE A 83 6.04 -10.71 8.93
N VAL A 84 7.29 -11.18 8.95
CA VAL A 84 7.59 -12.61 9.15
C VAL A 84 7.16 -13.09 10.55
N GLU A 85 7.31 -12.24 11.57
CA GLU A 85 6.84 -12.56 12.92
C GLU A 85 5.30 -12.66 12.97
N LEU A 86 4.59 -11.80 12.24
CA LEU A 86 3.13 -11.88 12.14
C LEU A 86 2.66 -13.13 11.37
N VAL A 87 3.32 -13.46 10.26
CA VAL A 87 3.01 -14.70 9.51
C VAL A 87 3.12 -15.94 10.39
N LYS A 88 4.11 -15.98 11.28
CA LYS A 88 4.36 -17.14 12.16
C LYS A 88 3.53 -17.13 13.44
N GLY A 89 3.22 -15.97 13.98
CA GLY A 89 2.73 -15.82 15.35
C GLY A 89 1.29 -15.33 15.47
N SER A 90 0.67 -14.76 14.42
CA SER A 90 -0.70 -14.27 14.46
C SER A 90 -1.72 -15.33 14.03
N LEU A 91 -3.00 -15.04 14.32
CA LEU A 91 -4.15 -15.85 13.89
C LEU A 91 -4.72 -15.33 12.57
N ASN A 92 -3.89 -14.71 11.75
CA ASN A 92 -4.31 -14.15 10.47
C ASN A 92 -4.95 -15.22 9.56
N THR A 93 -5.99 -14.83 8.86
CA THR A 93 -6.59 -15.61 7.76
C THR A 93 -6.09 -15.13 6.41
N PHE A 94 -5.58 -13.91 6.36
CA PHE A 94 -4.94 -13.31 5.20
C PHE A 94 -3.94 -12.24 5.64
N LEU A 95 -2.75 -12.25 5.05
CA LEU A 95 -1.70 -11.29 5.30
C LEU A 95 -0.91 -11.10 4.00
N ASN A 96 -0.89 -9.88 3.44
CA ASN A 96 -0.17 -9.60 2.21
C ASN A 96 0.14 -8.10 2.05
N ALA A 97 0.95 -7.78 1.06
CA ALA A 97 1.09 -6.47 0.45
C ALA A 97 1.16 -6.67 -1.07
N MET A 98 0.70 -5.71 -1.85
CA MET A 98 0.65 -5.84 -3.30
C MET A 98 0.85 -4.50 -3.99
N THR A 99 1.74 -4.46 -4.96
CA THR A 99 1.96 -3.32 -5.85
C THR A 99 1.30 -3.56 -7.21
N TYR A 100 0.51 -2.59 -7.63
CA TYR A 100 -0.15 -2.52 -8.93
C TYR A 100 0.41 -1.32 -9.72
N PRO A 101 0.12 -1.20 -11.01
CA PRO A 101 0.62 -0.09 -11.81
C PRO A 101 0.31 1.32 -11.27
N ASP A 102 -0.79 1.49 -10.53
CA ASP A 102 -1.26 2.79 -10.06
C ASP A 102 -1.57 2.87 -8.56
N LYS A 103 -1.34 1.79 -7.81
CA LYS A 103 -1.60 1.72 -6.37
C LYS A 103 -0.74 0.68 -5.68
N THR A 104 -0.52 0.87 -4.39
CA THR A 104 0.07 -0.12 -3.48
C THR A 104 -0.87 -0.32 -2.31
N VAL A 105 -1.10 -1.57 -1.92
CA VAL A 105 -2.15 -1.95 -0.97
C VAL A 105 -1.64 -2.94 0.08
N TYR A 106 -2.17 -2.82 1.29
CA TYR A 106 -1.76 -3.56 2.47
C TYR A 106 -2.99 -4.17 3.16
N PRO A 107 -3.46 -5.34 2.70
CA PRO A 107 -4.60 -6.04 3.28
C PRO A 107 -4.19 -7.01 4.37
N VAL A 108 -5.01 -7.08 5.44
CA VAL A 108 -4.92 -8.11 6.48
C VAL A 108 -6.31 -8.58 6.88
N ALA A 109 -6.42 -9.83 7.31
CA ALA A 109 -7.66 -10.38 7.84
C ALA A 109 -7.41 -11.33 9.02
N SER A 110 -8.35 -11.34 9.97
CA SER A 110 -8.36 -12.28 11.10
C SER A 110 -9.79 -12.47 11.63
N CYS A 111 -10.10 -13.69 12.06
CA CYS A 111 -11.33 -13.98 12.79
C CYS A 111 -11.26 -13.56 14.26
N ASN A 112 -10.05 -13.43 14.82
CA ASN A 112 -9.84 -13.01 16.20
C ASN A 112 -9.76 -11.49 16.31
N ASP A 113 -10.61 -10.88 17.13
CA ASP A 113 -10.71 -9.41 17.23
C ASP A 113 -9.44 -8.74 17.76
N LYS A 114 -8.78 -9.36 18.75
CA LYS A 114 -7.54 -8.83 19.31
C LYS A 114 -6.37 -8.95 18.33
N ASP A 115 -6.29 -10.06 17.65
CA ASP A 115 -5.29 -10.28 16.60
C ASP A 115 -5.52 -9.31 15.42
N PHE A 116 -6.75 -9.16 14.98
CA PHE A 116 -7.14 -8.17 13.96
C PHE A 116 -6.69 -6.76 14.34
N GLN A 117 -6.95 -6.34 15.60
CA GLN A 117 -6.52 -5.03 16.09
C GLN A 117 -4.99 -4.87 16.06
N ASN A 118 -4.25 -5.92 16.42
CA ASN A 118 -2.78 -5.90 16.37
C ASN A 118 -2.28 -5.82 14.92
N LEU A 119 -2.85 -6.60 14.01
CA LEU A 119 -2.48 -6.59 12.59
C LEU A 119 -2.74 -5.21 11.96
N MET A 120 -3.92 -4.64 12.21
CA MET A 120 -4.25 -3.29 11.75
C MET A 120 -3.26 -2.24 12.29
N HIS A 121 -2.89 -2.33 13.57
CA HIS A 121 -1.93 -1.43 14.21
C HIS A 121 -0.54 -1.54 13.56
N VAL A 122 -0.02 -2.75 13.41
CA VAL A 122 1.30 -2.97 12.77
C VAL A 122 1.34 -2.42 11.35
N TYR A 123 0.29 -2.65 10.56
CA TYR A 123 0.25 -2.17 9.18
C TYR A 123 0.11 -0.66 9.06
N LEU A 124 -0.68 -0.03 9.92
CA LEU A 124 -0.78 1.43 10.00
C LEU A 124 0.55 2.08 10.39
N ASP A 125 1.24 1.52 11.39
CA ASP A 125 2.54 2.03 11.82
C ASP A 125 3.61 1.83 10.74
N ALA A 126 3.60 0.68 10.08
CA ALA A 126 4.50 0.38 8.97
C ALA A 126 4.37 1.38 7.81
N VAL A 127 3.16 1.67 7.36
CA VAL A 127 2.96 2.55 6.18
C VAL A 127 3.16 4.03 6.50
N PHE A 128 2.84 4.49 7.74
CA PHE A 128 2.95 5.90 8.11
C PHE A 128 4.27 6.28 8.78
N TYR A 129 4.89 5.35 9.52
CA TYR A 129 6.11 5.60 10.30
C TYR A 129 7.20 4.54 10.09
N PRO A 130 7.52 4.15 8.84
CA PRO A 130 8.52 3.13 8.57
C PRO A 130 9.92 3.57 8.97
N ASN A 131 10.77 2.61 9.33
CA ASN A 131 12.16 2.86 9.70
C ASN A 131 13.07 3.18 8.51
N ILE A 132 12.56 3.24 7.31
CA ILE A 132 13.31 3.58 6.08
C ILE A 132 14.04 4.92 6.15
N TYR A 133 13.55 5.87 6.95
CA TYR A 133 14.18 7.17 7.16
C TYR A 133 15.37 7.15 8.10
N LYS A 134 15.50 6.10 8.90
CA LYS A 134 16.55 5.95 9.91
C LYS A 134 17.62 4.94 9.51
N ASN A 135 17.28 4.06 8.56
CA ASN A 135 18.12 2.94 8.18
C ASN A 135 18.10 2.71 6.67
N GLU A 136 19.11 3.24 5.99
CA GLU A 136 19.30 3.04 4.54
C GLU A 136 19.51 1.57 4.16
N SER A 137 19.99 0.73 5.11
CA SER A 137 20.21 -0.70 4.82
C SER A 137 18.93 -1.43 4.42
N ILE A 138 17.75 -0.94 4.85
CA ILE A 138 16.46 -1.49 4.42
C ILE A 138 16.30 -1.33 2.90
N PHE A 139 16.53 -0.12 2.38
CA PHE A 139 16.49 0.15 0.94
C PHE A 139 17.52 -0.71 0.18
N ARG A 140 18.74 -0.84 0.73
CA ARG A 140 19.80 -1.63 0.09
C ARG A 140 19.46 -3.11 0.07
N GLN A 141 18.84 -3.63 1.12
CA GLN A 141 18.43 -5.03 1.20
C GLN A 141 17.24 -5.33 0.28
N GLU A 142 16.17 -4.53 0.39
CA GLU A 142 14.94 -4.79 -0.35
C GLU A 142 15.03 -4.36 -1.82
N GLY A 143 15.67 -3.25 -2.10
CA GLY A 143 15.81 -2.71 -3.46
C GLY A 143 17.00 -3.31 -4.22
N TRP A 144 18.14 -2.66 -4.06
CA TRP A 144 19.37 -3.08 -4.73
C TRP A 144 20.64 -2.56 -4.05
N HIS A 145 21.72 -3.30 -4.21
CA HIS A 145 23.08 -2.93 -3.80
C HIS A 145 24.13 -3.65 -4.64
N TYR A 146 25.36 -3.17 -4.59
CA TYR A 146 26.49 -3.91 -5.15
C TYR A 146 27.03 -4.91 -4.14
N GLU A 147 27.28 -6.13 -4.58
CA GLU A 147 27.88 -7.21 -3.81
C GLU A 147 29.10 -7.76 -4.53
N LEU A 148 30.15 -8.07 -3.77
CA LEU A 148 31.32 -8.81 -4.27
C LEU A 148 31.09 -10.29 -4.05
N GLU A 149 31.09 -11.08 -5.11
CA GLU A 149 30.89 -12.53 -5.04
C GLU A 149 32.19 -13.31 -5.13
N GLY A 150 32.59 -13.88 -3.99
CA GLY A 150 33.71 -14.82 -3.88
C GLY A 150 35.10 -14.19 -4.06
N ASP A 151 36.09 -15.06 -4.23
CA ASP A 151 37.52 -14.69 -4.32
C ASP A 151 37.88 -13.97 -5.63
N ASN A 152 36.98 -13.94 -6.61
CA ASN A 152 37.22 -13.35 -7.93
C ASN A 152 36.89 -11.85 -8.02
N GLU A 153 36.42 -11.23 -6.94
CA GLU A 153 36.06 -9.82 -6.87
C GLU A 153 35.09 -9.36 -7.99
N GLU A 154 34.21 -10.25 -8.45
CA GLU A 154 33.19 -9.88 -9.44
C GLU A 154 32.08 -9.08 -8.77
N LEU A 155 31.90 -7.85 -9.23
CA LEU A 155 30.86 -6.94 -8.72
C LEU A 155 29.52 -7.30 -9.37
N LYS A 156 28.54 -7.66 -8.54
CA LYS A 156 27.17 -7.97 -8.97
C LYS A 156 26.16 -7.04 -8.32
N VAL A 157 25.01 -6.88 -8.98
CA VAL A 157 23.84 -6.24 -8.37
C VAL A 157 23.01 -7.33 -7.69
N ASN A 158 22.63 -7.07 -6.43
CA ASN A 158 21.81 -7.93 -5.60
C ASN A 158 20.74 -7.10 -4.87
N GLY A 159 19.66 -7.75 -4.43
CA GLY A 159 18.54 -7.14 -3.71
C GLY A 159 17.31 -8.01 -3.82
N VAL A 160 16.40 -7.93 -2.86
CA VAL A 160 15.21 -8.80 -2.83
C VAL A 160 14.34 -8.55 -4.06
N VAL A 161 13.87 -7.33 -4.27
CA VAL A 161 13.04 -6.95 -5.43
C VAL A 161 13.81 -7.07 -6.73
N TYR A 162 15.10 -6.68 -6.75
CA TYR A 162 15.92 -6.87 -7.95
C TYR A 162 15.98 -8.32 -8.41
N ASN A 163 16.20 -9.25 -7.48
CA ASN A 163 16.28 -10.68 -7.81
C ASN A 163 14.92 -11.27 -8.19
N GLU A 164 13.85 -10.85 -7.53
CA GLU A 164 12.49 -11.24 -7.86
C GLU A 164 12.13 -10.83 -9.28
N MET A 165 12.36 -9.56 -9.63
CA MET A 165 12.06 -9.05 -10.96
C MET A 165 12.96 -9.65 -12.04
N LYS A 166 14.23 -9.91 -11.73
CA LYS A 166 15.11 -10.67 -12.64
C LYS A 166 14.58 -12.08 -12.92
N GLY A 167 13.95 -12.71 -11.91
CA GLY A 167 13.25 -13.98 -12.08
C GLY A 167 12.01 -13.84 -12.96
N ALA A 168 11.15 -12.85 -12.71
CA ALA A 168 9.96 -12.58 -13.50
C ALA A 168 10.30 -12.32 -14.98
N PHE A 169 11.30 -11.49 -15.24
CA PHE A 169 11.75 -11.17 -16.60
C PHE A 169 12.48 -12.33 -17.34
N SER A 170 12.64 -13.47 -16.70
CA SER A 170 13.07 -14.69 -17.40
C SER A 170 11.95 -15.36 -18.21
N SER A 171 10.69 -14.96 -17.98
CA SER A 171 9.52 -15.42 -18.73
C SER A 171 9.31 -14.57 -20.00
N PRO A 172 9.28 -15.19 -21.20
CA PRO A 172 9.00 -14.44 -22.43
C PRO A 172 7.62 -13.78 -22.46
N ASP A 173 6.63 -14.39 -21.78
CA ASP A 173 5.26 -13.89 -21.75
C ASP A 173 5.18 -12.59 -20.92
N ASP A 174 5.89 -12.51 -19.78
CA ASP A 174 5.94 -11.30 -18.95
C ASP A 174 6.66 -10.16 -19.68
N VAL A 175 7.73 -10.46 -20.42
CA VAL A 175 8.41 -9.47 -21.27
C VAL A 175 7.49 -8.96 -22.39
N LEU A 176 6.73 -9.86 -23.02
CA LEU A 176 5.78 -9.48 -24.08
C LEU A 176 4.66 -8.59 -23.52
N GLU A 177 4.08 -8.92 -22.36
CA GLU A 177 3.03 -8.13 -21.72
C GLU A 177 3.52 -6.71 -21.40
N ARG A 178 4.71 -6.58 -20.85
CA ARG A 178 5.35 -5.28 -20.58
C ARG A 178 5.52 -4.45 -21.85
N GLU A 179 6.06 -5.04 -22.93
CA GLU A 179 6.25 -4.33 -24.20
C GLU A 179 4.91 -3.89 -24.82
N ILE A 180 3.86 -4.69 -24.70
CA ILE A 180 2.51 -4.32 -25.13
C ILE A 180 2.01 -3.12 -24.30
N MET A 181 2.11 -3.15 -22.98
CA MET A 181 1.66 -2.05 -22.12
C MET A 181 2.44 -0.76 -22.36
N ASN A 182 3.76 -0.85 -22.51
CA ASN A 182 4.61 0.29 -22.85
C ASN A 182 4.24 0.89 -24.22
N SER A 183 3.99 0.05 -25.22
CA SER A 183 3.58 0.51 -26.55
C SER A 183 2.20 1.17 -26.57
N LEU A 184 1.25 0.67 -25.78
CA LEU A 184 -0.12 1.20 -25.71
C LEU A 184 -0.21 2.47 -24.85
N TYR A 185 0.59 2.59 -23.80
CA TYR A 185 0.47 3.64 -22.79
C TYR A 185 1.81 4.34 -22.48
N PRO A 186 2.65 4.71 -23.48
CA PRO A 186 4.04 5.13 -23.29
C PRO A 186 4.23 6.39 -22.43
N HIS A 187 3.17 7.19 -22.25
CA HIS A 187 3.22 8.47 -21.53
C HIS A 187 2.41 8.45 -20.23
N THR A 188 2.08 7.29 -19.73
CA THR A 188 1.29 7.11 -18.50
C THR A 188 2.02 6.16 -17.54
N THR A 189 1.57 6.10 -16.28
CA THR A 189 2.08 5.14 -15.30
C THR A 189 1.90 3.68 -15.73
N TYR A 190 0.96 3.39 -16.63
CA TYR A 190 0.71 2.04 -17.15
C TYR A 190 1.72 1.59 -18.20
N GLY A 191 2.51 2.53 -18.74
CA GLY A 191 3.65 2.22 -19.61
C GLY A 191 4.94 1.92 -18.84
N CYS A 192 4.97 2.16 -17.53
CA CYS A 192 6.10 1.81 -16.67
C CYS A 192 5.92 0.41 -16.08
N GLU A 193 7.03 -0.29 -15.85
CA GLU A 193 7.03 -1.52 -15.06
C GLU A 193 6.99 -1.18 -13.57
N SER A 194 5.82 -1.31 -12.95
CA SER A 194 5.62 -0.95 -11.53
C SER A 194 6.37 -1.87 -10.56
N GLY A 195 6.60 -3.12 -10.94
CA GLY A 195 7.42 -4.07 -10.20
C GLY A 195 8.90 -3.74 -10.25
N GLY A 196 9.33 -3.07 -11.29
CA GLY A 196 10.71 -2.68 -11.56
C GLY A 196 11.35 -3.49 -12.69
N ASP A 197 11.96 -2.79 -13.63
CA ASP A 197 12.81 -3.38 -14.65
C ASP A 197 14.20 -3.65 -14.06
N PRO A 198 14.75 -4.87 -14.12
CA PRO A 198 16.09 -5.15 -13.60
C PRO A 198 17.21 -4.26 -14.18
N GLU A 199 17.03 -3.72 -15.39
CA GLU A 199 17.98 -2.77 -15.97
C GLU A 199 17.83 -1.35 -15.39
N ALA A 200 16.61 -0.97 -14.95
CA ALA A 200 16.32 0.34 -14.40
C ALA A 200 16.41 0.41 -12.86
N ILE A 201 16.14 -0.70 -12.15
CA ILE A 201 16.18 -0.75 -10.67
C ILE A 201 17.48 -0.15 -10.09
N PRO A 202 18.69 -0.43 -10.65
CA PRO A 202 19.94 0.13 -10.12
C PRO A 202 20.11 1.65 -10.31
N GLU A 203 19.22 2.29 -11.05
CA GLU A 203 19.21 3.76 -11.20
C GLU A 203 18.50 4.46 -10.02
N LEU A 204 17.66 3.73 -9.26
CA LEU A 204 16.92 4.29 -8.15
C LEU A 204 17.86 4.70 -7.01
N THR A 205 17.80 5.97 -6.65
CA THR A 205 18.52 6.50 -5.51
C THR A 205 17.71 6.41 -4.22
N TYR A 206 18.41 6.36 -3.08
CA TYR A 206 17.76 6.36 -1.77
C TYR A 206 16.92 7.64 -1.52
N GLU A 207 17.36 8.78 -2.04
CA GLU A 207 16.61 10.03 -1.90
C GLU A 207 15.29 9.99 -2.70
N GLU A 208 15.30 9.52 -3.93
CA GLU A 208 14.08 9.35 -4.74
C GLU A 208 13.11 8.38 -4.10
N PHE A 209 13.61 7.27 -3.57
CA PHE A 209 12.84 6.31 -2.79
C PHE A 209 12.15 6.97 -1.59
N LEU A 210 12.86 7.74 -0.77
CA LEU A 210 12.26 8.46 0.36
C LEU A 210 11.26 9.54 -0.08
N ASN A 211 11.55 10.24 -1.18
CA ASN A 211 10.66 11.27 -1.71
C ASN A 211 9.35 10.67 -2.26
N PHE A 212 9.40 9.47 -2.82
CA PHE A 212 8.21 8.75 -3.25
C PHE A 212 7.32 8.40 -2.05
N HIS A 213 7.89 7.91 -0.96
CA HIS A 213 7.13 7.66 0.26
C HIS A 213 6.50 8.94 0.81
N ARG A 214 7.28 10.02 0.98
CA ARG A 214 6.76 11.32 1.47
C ARG A 214 5.60 11.85 0.65
N LYS A 215 5.65 11.64 -0.66
CA LYS A 215 4.64 12.12 -1.60
C LYS A 215 3.35 11.31 -1.56
N PHE A 216 3.46 9.99 -1.54
CA PHE A 216 2.32 9.11 -1.78
C PHE A 216 1.75 8.45 -0.52
N TYR A 217 2.56 8.19 0.51
CA TYR A 217 2.14 7.55 1.75
C TYR A 217 1.64 8.57 2.78
N HIS A 218 0.58 9.24 2.40
CA HIS A 218 -0.03 10.29 3.22
C HIS A 218 -1.53 10.00 3.39
N PRO A 219 -2.14 10.28 4.59
CA PRO A 219 -3.57 10.04 4.80
C PRO A 219 -4.47 10.65 3.72
N SER A 220 -4.16 11.84 3.20
CA SER A 220 -4.94 12.48 2.13
C SER A 220 -4.98 11.70 0.82
N ASN A 221 -4.02 10.80 0.61
CA ASN A 221 -3.93 9.89 -0.54
C ASN A 221 -4.40 8.47 -0.21
N SER A 222 -4.82 8.22 1.04
CA SER A 222 -5.17 6.87 1.48
C SER A 222 -6.63 6.50 1.21
N TYR A 223 -6.83 5.20 1.02
CA TYR A 223 -8.12 4.52 0.99
C TYR A 223 -8.09 3.44 2.07
N ILE A 224 -8.92 3.62 3.09
CA ILE A 224 -9.04 2.68 4.21
C ILE A 224 -10.33 1.90 4.05
N TYR A 225 -10.27 0.59 4.25
CA TYR A 225 -11.43 -0.29 4.17
C TYR A 225 -11.48 -1.20 5.39
N LEU A 226 -12.66 -1.29 6.00
CA LEU A 226 -12.98 -2.18 7.10
C LEU A 226 -14.20 -3.03 6.75
N TYR A 227 -14.11 -4.34 6.96
CA TYR A 227 -15.17 -5.30 6.66
C TYR A 227 -15.32 -6.30 7.81
N GLY A 228 -16.55 -6.68 8.10
CA GLY A 228 -16.88 -7.80 8.99
C GLY A 228 -17.60 -7.39 10.28
N ASN A 229 -17.66 -8.35 11.19
CA ASN A 229 -18.28 -8.21 12.51
C ASN A 229 -17.32 -7.56 13.51
N MET A 230 -17.38 -6.24 13.65
CA MET A 230 -16.57 -5.48 14.60
C MET A 230 -17.24 -4.17 15.00
N ASP A 231 -16.81 -3.55 16.09
CA ASP A 231 -17.18 -2.16 16.43
C ASP A 231 -16.44 -1.20 15.49
N MET A 232 -17.09 -0.82 14.38
CA MET A 232 -16.53 0.09 13.38
C MET A 232 -16.16 1.45 13.97
N ALA A 233 -16.93 1.95 14.95
CA ALA A 233 -16.64 3.24 15.58
C ALA A 233 -15.38 3.18 16.45
N GLU A 234 -15.15 2.09 17.16
CA GLU A 234 -13.92 1.84 17.92
C GLU A 234 -12.70 1.83 17.01
N LYS A 235 -12.78 1.08 15.89
CA LYS A 235 -11.68 1.00 14.93
C LYS A 235 -11.36 2.35 14.28
N LEU A 236 -12.39 3.11 13.90
CA LEU A 236 -12.21 4.47 13.36
C LEU A 236 -11.63 5.43 14.39
N THR A 237 -12.02 5.36 15.65
CA THR A 237 -11.46 6.16 16.74
C THR A 237 -9.97 5.83 16.91
N PHE A 238 -9.61 4.56 16.92
CA PHE A 238 -8.20 4.13 17.00
C PHE A 238 -7.38 4.67 15.82
N ILE A 239 -7.88 4.54 14.60
CA ILE A 239 -7.19 5.02 13.39
C ILE A 239 -6.99 6.55 13.44
N ASP A 240 -7.99 7.29 13.90
CA ASP A 240 -7.90 8.75 14.05
C ASP A 240 -6.86 9.13 15.11
N GLU A 241 -7.03 8.66 16.34
CA GLU A 241 -6.23 9.07 17.50
C GLU A 241 -4.76 8.72 17.38
N HIS A 242 -4.45 7.54 16.81
CA HIS A 242 -3.07 7.05 16.70
C HIS A 242 -2.36 7.50 15.42
N TYR A 243 -3.10 7.79 14.33
CA TYR A 243 -2.50 8.03 13.03
C TYR A 243 -3.01 9.29 12.34
N LEU A 244 -4.31 9.39 12.00
CA LEU A 244 -4.79 10.44 11.12
C LEU A 244 -4.73 11.82 11.74
N SER A 245 -4.99 11.95 13.04
CA SER A 245 -4.99 13.23 13.76
C SER A 245 -3.63 13.93 13.76
N ALA A 246 -2.54 13.20 13.58
CA ALA A 246 -1.17 13.73 13.49
C ALA A 246 -0.87 14.47 12.18
N TYR A 247 -1.72 14.31 11.16
CA TYR A 247 -1.51 14.90 9.84
C TYR A 247 -2.52 16.00 9.55
N ASP A 248 -2.09 16.96 8.73
CA ASP A 248 -2.97 17.93 8.10
C ASP A 248 -3.33 17.49 6.68
N ALA A 249 -4.29 18.16 6.04
CA ALA A 249 -4.63 17.85 4.66
C ALA A 249 -3.47 18.23 3.72
N LEU A 250 -3.11 17.32 2.82
CA LEU A 250 -2.13 17.54 1.78
C LEU A 250 -2.83 17.44 0.42
N GLU A 251 -2.58 18.40 -0.46
CA GLU A 251 -2.99 18.29 -1.85
C GLU A 251 -2.03 17.33 -2.57
N VAL A 252 -2.46 16.09 -2.73
CA VAL A 252 -1.72 15.11 -3.53
C VAL A 252 -2.19 15.29 -4.97
N CYS A 253 -1.29 15.74 -5.84
CA CYS A 253 -1.54 15.78 -7.28
C CYS A 253 -1.69 14.33 -7.76
N LEU A 254 -2.93 13.89 -7.83
CA LEU A 254 -3.30 12.64 -8.47
C LEU A 254 -3.30 12.92 -9.96
N LEU A 255 -2.41 12.29 -10.71
CA LEU A 255 -2.58 12.14 -12.13
C LEU A 255 -3.86 11.31 -12.31
N TYR A 256 -4.98 12.01 -12.45
CA TYR A 256 -6.18 11.36 -12.96
C TYR A 256 -5.81 10.85 -14.35
N THR A 257 -6.01 9.58 -14.61
CA THR A 257 -6.21 9.14 -15.97
C THR A 257 -7.25 10.08 -16.55
N SER A 258 -6.87 10.83 -17.59
CA SER A 258 -7.82 11.70 -18.28
C SER A 258 -9.06 10.84 -18.56
N PRO A 259 -10.26 11.26 -18.15
CA PRO A 259 -11.45 10.46 -18.45
C PRO A 259 -11.44 10.20 -19.94
N SER A 260 -11.67 8.96 -20.33
CA SER A 260 -11.82 8.61 -21.73
C SER A 260 -12.83 9.59 -22.35
N PRO A 261 -12.62 10.08 -23.57
CA PRO A 261 -13.66 10.86 -24.26
C PRO A 261 -15.03 10.14 -24.27
N ARG A 262 -15.06 8.83 -24.05
CA ARG A 262 -16.29 8.04 -23.87
C ARG A 262 -16.93 8.20 -22.49
N ASP A 263 -16.17 8.54 -21.45
CA ASP A 263 -16.71 8.72 -20.09
C ASP A 263 -17.50 10.02 -19.95
N GLY A 264 -17.26 11.02 -20.82
CA GLY A 264 -18.03 12.26 -20.92
C GLY A 264 -19.20 12.19 -21.88
N LEU A 265 -19.30 11.17 -22.71
CA LEU A 265 -20.45 10.88 -23.52
C LEU A 265 -21.34 9.93 -22.72
N LEU A 266 -22.37 10.49 -22.07
CA LEU A 266 -23.53 9.74 -21.63
C LEU A 266 -23.80 8.63 -22.64
N SER A 267 -23.68 7.38 -22.23
CA SER A 267 -24.06 6.25 -23.05
C SER A 267 -25.52 6.48 -23.48
N ARG A 268 -25.71 6.86 -24.71
CA ARG A 268 -27.01 6.92 -25.33
C ARG A 268 -27.38 5.53 -25.84
#